data_f778a7fe0d538dabca2dacef699c1e82
#
_entry.id   f778a7fe0d538dabca2dacef699c1e82
#
_cell.length_a   1.000
_cell.length_b   1.000
_cell.length_c   1.000
_cell.angle_alpha   90.00
_cell.angle_beta   90.00
_cell.angle_gamma   90.00
#
_symmetry.space_group_name_H-M   'P 1'
#
loop_
_entity.id
_entity.type
_entity.pdbx_description
1 polymer ?
#
loop_
_entity_poly.entity_id
_entity_poly.type
_entity_poly.pdbx_seq_one_letter_code
_entity_poly.pdbx_strand_id
1 'polypeptide(L)' 'MVILGIDPGLVQTGFGLISISNQKINCIDYGVIKPDKKADLPNRLLTIHEDVGSIISKYSPKIVVIEDIFYGKN' A
#
# COMPACT_ATOMS: atom_id res chain seq x y z
N MET A 1 5.22 -5.50 16.33
CA MET A 1 4.85 -6.07 15.01
C MET A 1 4.41 -4.96 14.08
N VAL A 2 4.97 -4.97 12.89
CA VAL A 2 4.65 -3.96 11.87
C VAL A 2 3.69 -4.57 10.86
N ILE A 3 2.62 -3.84 10.56
CA ILE A 3 1.61 -4.26 9.60
C ILE A 3 1.50 -3.19 8.52
N LEU A 4 1.54 -3.63 7.27
CA LEU A 4 1.34 -2.77 6.12
C LEU A 4 -0.05 -3.00 5.55
N GLY A 5 -0.83 -1.93 5.44
CA GLY A 5 -2.12 -1.96 4.76
C GLY A 5 -2.02 -1.28 3.41
N ILE A 6 -2.62 -1.86 2.40
CA ILE A 6 -2.59 -1.33 1.04
C ILE A 6 -4.02 -1.25 0.52
N ASP A 7 -4.35 -0.09 -0.02
CA ASP A 7 -5.60 0.16 -0.72
C ASP A 7 -5.25 0.37 -2.21
N PRO A 8 -5.30 -0.68 -3.02
CA PRO A 8 -4.78 -0.60 -4.38
C PRO A 8 -5.70 0.17 -5.32
N GLY A 9 -5.09 0.89 -6.25
CA GLY A 9 -5.79 1.59 -7.30
C GLY A 9 -4.85 1.88 -8.44
N LEU A 10 -5.37 1.94 -9.66
CA LEU A 10 -4.57 2.22 -10.84
C LEU A 10 -4.19 3.69 -10.96
N VAL A 11 -5.03 4.56 -10.43
CA VAL A 11 -4.75 6.00 -10.43
C VAL A 11 -3.86 6.34 -9.25
N GLN A 12 -4.16 5.77 -8.11
CA GLN A 12 -3.33 5.94 -6.92
C GLN A 12 -3.55 4.75 -6.00
N THR A 13 -2.50 4.39 -5.28
CA THR A 13 -2.53 3.32 -4.31
C THR A 13 -2.20 3.90 -2.94
N GLY A 14 -3.11 3.75 -2.00
CA GLY A 14 -2.88 4.22 -0.64
C GLY A 14 -2.17 3.16 0.19
N PHE A 15 -1.37 3.58 1.16
CA PHE A 15 -0.75 2.65 2.09
C PHE A 15 -0.68 3.27 3.49
N GLY A 16 -0.67 2.39 4.47
CA GLY A 16 -0.47 2.77 5.85
C GLY A 16 0.35 1.71 6.57
N LEU A 17 1.19 2.15 7.47
CA LEU A 17 2.02 1.27 8.29
C LEU A 17 1.73 1.55 9.75
N ILE A 18 1.42 0.50 10.46
CA ILE A 18 1.21 0.59 11.90
C ILE A 18 2.12 -0.41 12.61
N SER A 19 2.43 -0.10 13.85
CA SER A 19 3.07 -1.06 14.72
C SER A 19 2.15 -1.35 15.89
N ILE A 20 2.13 -2.59 16.31
CA ILE A 20 1.38 -3.02 17.47
C ILE A 20 2.38 -3.54 18.50
N SER A 21 2.36 -2.94 19.69
CA SER A 21 3.27 -3.30 20.76
C SER A 21 2.57 -3.04 22.08
N ASN A 22 2.54 -4.06 22.94
CA ASN A 22 1.93 -3.95 24.27
C ASN A 22 0.50 -3.41 24.20
N GLN A 23 -0.28 -3.90 23.23
CA GLN A 23 -1.68 -3.52 23.01
C GLN A 23 -1.86 -2.07 22.60
N LYS A 24 -0.77 -1.43 22.18
CA LYS A 24 -0.83 -0.08 21.64
C LYS A 24 -0.59 -0.11 20.14
N ILE A 25 -1.33 0.72 19.44
CA ILE A 25 -1.23 0.86 17.99
C ILE A 25 -0.63 2.23 17.70
N ASN A 26 0.47 2.24 16.96
CA ASN A 26 1.10 3.47 16.54
C ASN A 26 1.16 3.53 15.03
N CYS A 27 0.88 4.69 14.47
CA CYS A 27 1.08 4.93 13.04
C CYS A 27 2.54 5.22 12.78
N ILE A 28 3.17 4.42 11.93
CA ILE A 28 4.57 4.61 11.55
C ILE A 28 4.67 5.57 10.38
N ASP A 29 3.86 5.32 9.35
CA ASP A 29 3.91 6.10 8.12
C ASP A 29 2.63 5.84 7.33
N TYR A 30 2.33 6.71 6.39
CA TYR A 30 1.24 6.53 5.44
C TYR A 30 1.48 7.41 4.25
N GLY A 31 0.83 7.10 3.16
CA GLY A 31 0.99 7.91 1.97
C GLY A 31 0.23 7.35 0.80
N VAL A 32 0.54 7.89 -0.36
CA VAL A 32 -0.12 7.53 -1.60
C VAL A 32 0.95 7.38 -2.68
N ILE A 33 0.85 6.29 -3.43
CA ILE A 33 1.66 6.06 -4.62
C ILE A 33 0.84 6.53 -5.81
N LYS A 34 1.37 7.50 -6.56
CA LYS A 34 0.67 8.06 -7.72
C LYS A 34 1.52 7.84 -8.97
N PRO A 35 1.18 6.84 -9.78
CA PRO A 35 1.86 6.68 -11.07
C PRO A 35 1.62 7.90 -11.97
N ASP A 36 2.50 8.09 -12.94
CA ASP A 36 2.36 9.15 -13.91
C ASP A 36 1.02 8.99 -14.63
N LYS A 37 0.25 10.08 -14.70
CA LYS A 37 -1.06 10.08 -15.36
C LYS A 37 -0.96 9.67 -16.83
N LYS A 38 0.17 9.94 -17.46
CA LYS A 38 0.37 9.65 -18.87
C LYS A 38 0.91 8.26 -19.12
N ALA A 39 1.27 7.54 -18.08
CA ALA A 39 1.80 6.19 -18.24
C ALA A 39 0.70 5.21 -18.64
N ASP A 40 1.04 4.26 -19.48
CA ASP A 40 0.14 3.16 -19.84
C ASP A 40 0.00 2.19 -18.67
N LEU A 41 -0.90 1.23 -18.80
CA LEU A 41 -1.19 0.31 -17.72
C LEU A 41 0.03 -0.50 -17.25
N PRO A 42 0.82 -1.10 -18.15
CA PRO A 42 2.02 -1.84 -17.70
C PRO A 42 2.98 -0.99 -16.90
N ASN A 43 3.20 0.25 -17.30
CA ASN A 43 4.11 1.13 -16.60
C ASN A 43 3.53 1.62 -15.28
N ARG A 44 2.22 1.81 -15.19
CA ARG A 44 1.58 2.13 -13.91
C ARG A 44 1.74 0.99 -12.93
N LEU A 45 1.52 -0.24 -13.38
CA LEU A 45 1.67 -1.41 -12.53
C LEU A 45 3.11 -1.58 -12.07
N LEU A 46 4.06 -1.31 -12.94
CA LEU A 46 5.48 -1.38 -12.59
C LEU A 46 5.82 -0.39 -11.48
N THR A 47 5.35 0.85 -11.59
CA THR A 47 5.57 1.87 -10.56
C THR A 47 5.00 1.42 -9.22
N ILE A 48 3.77 0.93 -9.21
CA ILE A 48 3.12 0.47 -7.99
C ILE A 48 3.91 -0.69 -7.39
N HIS A 49 4.32 -1.64 -8.22
CA HIS A 49 5.09 -2.79 -7.78
C HIS A 49 6.41 -2.38 -7.14
N GLU A 50 7.14 -1.49 -7.80
CA GLU A 50 8.43 -1.03 -7.29
C GLU A 50 8.30 -0.24 -5.99
N ASP A 51 7.31 0.63 -5.92
CA ASP A 51 7.13 1.46 -4.73
C ASP A 51 6.64 0.65 -3.55
N VAL A 52 5.72 -0.28 -3.76
CA VAL A 52 5.29 -1.19 -2.69
C VAL A 52 6.46 -2.05 -2.24
N GLY A 53 7.25 -2.56 -3.18
CA GLY A 53 8.44 -3.33 -2.85
C GLY A 53 9.44 -2.55 -1.99
N SER A 54 9.62 -1.26 -2.30
CA SER A 54 10.50 -0.40 -1.51
C SER A 54 9.98 -0.21 -0.09
N ILE A 55 8.67 -0.06 0.07
CA ILE A 55 8.06 0.07 1.38
C ILE A 55 8.26 -1.22 2.19
N ILE A 56 8.04 -2.36 1.57
CA ILE A 56 8.22 -3.65 2.23
C ILE A 56 9.68 -3.83 2.66
N SER A 57 10.61 -3.48 1.78
CA SER A 57 12.05 -3.59 2.11
C SER A 57 12.43 -2.67 3.25
N LYS A 58 11.90 -1.46 3.26
CA LYS A 58 12.27 -0.46 4.27
C LYS A 58 11.74 -0.81 5.65
N TYR A 59 10.52 -1.26 5.73
CA TYR A 59 9.84 -1.44 7.02
C TYR A 59 9.74 -2.90 7.45
N SER A 60 9.98 -3.84 6.57
CA SER A 60 9.91 -5.28 6.85
C SER A 60 8.65 -5.67 7.62
N PRO A 61 7.47 -5.36 7.09
CA PRO A 61 6.24 -5.70 7.80
C PRO A 61 6.07 -7.20 7.93
N LYS A 62 5.50 -7.63 9.03
CA LYS A 62 5.23 -9.03 9.27
C LYS A 62 3.97 -9.48 8.57
N ILE A 63 3.03 -8.57 8.40
CA ILE A 63 1.74 -8.82 7.77
C ILE A 63 1.47 -7.74 6.75
N VAL A 64 1.00 -8.14 5.59
CA VAL A 64 0.53 -7.20 4.57
C VAL A 64 -0.95 -7.48 4.36
N VAL A 65 -1.78 -6.45 4.53
CA VAL A 65 -3.21 -6.53 4.33
C VAL A 65 -3.55 -5.74 3.09
N ILE A 66 -4.20 -6.37 2.13
CA ILE A 66 -4.63 -5.71 0.91
C ILE A 66 -6.15 -5.61 0.97
N GLU A 67 -6.65 -4.40 0.93
CA GLU A 67 -8.09 -4.18 0.94
C GLU A 67 -8.63 -4.37 -0.47
N ASP A 68 -9.61 -5.24 -0.59
CA ASP A 68 -10.26 -5.50 -1.85
C ASP A 68 -11.62 -4.84 -1.80
N ILE A 69 -11.72 -3.66 -2.39
CA ILE A 69 -12.99 -2.98 -2.45
C ILE A 69 -13.77 -3.52 -3.64
N PHE A 70 -14.79 -4.25 -3.33
CA PHE A 70 -15.62 -4.84 -4.34
C PHE A 70 -16.86 -4.00 -4.53
N TYR A 71 -16.95 -3.33 -5.66
CA TYR A 71 -18.16 -2.58 -5.97
C TYR A 71 -19.13 -3.52 -6.61
N GLY A 72 -20.06 -3.97 -5.83
CA GLY A 72 -21.14 -4.75 -6.35
C GLY A 72 -21.97 -3.88 -7.25
N LYS A 73 -22.03 -4.26 -8.49
CA LYS A 73 -22.84 -3.54 -9.40
C LYS A 73 -24.18 -4.18 -9.44
N ASN A 74 -25.09 -3.46 -9.04
CA ASN A 74 -26.41 -4.08 -8.90
C ASN A 74 -27.42 -3.38 -9.73
#